data_ab403dcc677a5d6fa99f5df9728bf9a0
#
_entry.id   ab403dcc677a5d6fa99f5df9728bf9a0
#
_cell.length_a   1.000
_cell.length_b   1.000
_cell.length_c   1.000
_cell.angle_alpha   90.00
_cell.angle_beta   90.00
_cell.angle_gamma   90.00
#
_symmetry.space_group_name_H-M   'P 1'
#
loop_
_entity.id
_entity.type
_entity.pdbx_description
1 polymer ?
#
loop_
_entity_poly.entity_id
_entity_poly.type
_entity_poly.pdbx_seq_one_letter_code
_entity_poly.pdbx_strand_id
1 'polypeptide(L)'
;MYIWKQLWAYTKPYKRFLFYSLFALMLSTTIFIVGTMMTKIIIDKYIMGMFRPVSVSNTIQDEKKSVFYKGKYYTRIEENSKLNILEKNSIILTKEGYVLINSDIADEKAEIKDNRLFINNKESNVGFNILTKDEVWNFYEPYVGSATLAVLSIFILYMAAACLMYTCGYSLRILATKVVFDLRKDAFKQLQKLPVQYFSDYPDGKVVSYIVHDSNAIFGLYENTLLEIVKAVVQVVFIYIAMFLLNVKLASYALLILPIIAVWLYLYRKYVSENFKETREIQSNMNAMMN
;
A
#
# COMPACT_ATOMS: atom_id res chain seq x y z
N MET A 1 -5.06 -29.61 -15.11
CA MET A 1 -3.63 -29.56 -15.48
C MET A 1 -3.41 -29.37 -16.99
N TYR A 2 -4.20 -30.01 -17.87
CA TYR A 2 -4.08 -29.90 -19.33
C TYR A 2 -4.28 -28.48 -19.90
N ILE A 3 -5.29 -27.75 -19.42
CA ILE A 3 -5.62 -26.38 -19.87
C ILE A 3 -4.47 -25.39 -19.59
N TRP A 4 -3.86 -25.44 -18.40
CA TRP A 4 -2.73 -24.59 -18.05
C TRP A 4 -1.51 -24.81 -18.94
N LYS A 5 -1.27 -26.07 -19.33
CA LYS A 5 -0.16 -26.43 -20.24
C LYS A 5 -0.39 -25.85 -21.64
N GLN A 6 -1.62 -25.87 -22.13
CA GLN A 6 -1.98 -25.27 -23.41
C GLN A 6 -1.88 -23.73 -23.37
N LEU A 7 -2.45 -23.08 -22.34
CA LEU A 7 -2.34 -21.63 -22.18
C LEU A 7 -0.87 -21.18 -22.10
N TRP A 8 -0.04 -21.95 -21.41
CA TRP A 8 1.40 -21.68 -21.35
C TRP A 8 2.08 -21.80 -22.71
N ALA A 9 1.67 -22.73 -23.55
CA ALA A 9 2.21 -22.88 -24.90
C ALA A 9 1.97 -21.62 -25.75
N TYR A 10 0.77 -21.03 -25.67
CA TYR A 10 0.45 -19.75 -26.33
C TYR A 10 1.14 -18.54 -25.69
N THR A 11 1.44 -18.59 -24.41
CA THR A 11 2.14 -17.51 -23.69
C THR A 11 3.65 -17.50 -23.98
N LYS A 12 4.24 -18.68 -24.20
CA LYS A 12 5.69 -18.87 -24.36
C LYS A 12 6.34 -17.99 -25.44
N PRO A 13 5.76 -17.74 -26.62
CA PRO A 13 6.32 -16.83 -27.62
C PRO A 13 6.43 -15.39 -27.10
N TYR A 14 5.53 -14.99 -26.20
CA TYR A 14 5.39 -13.63 -25.69
C TYR A 14 5.95 -13.45 -24.27
N LYS A 15 6.79 -14.36 -23.78
CA LYS A 15 7.37 -14.37 -22.44
C LYS A 15 8.09 -13.05 -22.07
N ARG A 16 8.56 -12.28 -23.05
CA ARG A 16 9.18 -10.96 -22.81
C ARG A 16 8.21 -9.97 -22.17
N PHE A 17 6.95 -9.93 -22.63
CA PHE A 17 5.93 -9.06 -22.05
C PHE A 17 5.56 -9.49 -20.63
N LEU A 18 5.47 -10.80 -20.38
CA LEU A 18 5.24 -11.36 -19.06
C LEU A 18 6.39 -11.02 -18.09
N PHE A 19 7.63 -11.21 -18.52
CA PHE A 19 8.80 -10.88 -17.71
C PHE A 19 8.87 -9.38 -17.39
N TYR A 20 8.62 -8.54 -18.40
CA TYR A 20 8.62 -7.09 -18.23
C TYR A 20 7.51 -6.64 -17.26
N SER A 21 6.32 -7.21 -17.37
CA SER A 21 5.22 -6.89 -16.45
C SER A 21 5.52 -7.32 -15.02
N LEU A 22 6.09 -8.51 -14.81
CA LEU A 22 6.49 -8.99 -13.49
C LEU A 22 7.59 -8.11 -12.88
N PHE A 23 8.58 -7.71 -13.67
CA PHE A 23 9.65 -6.82 -13.22
C PHE A 23 9.09 -5.44 -12.82
N ALA A 24 8.23 -4.85 -13.65
CA ALA A 24 7.57 -3.58 -13.35
C ALA A 24 6.71 -3.67 -12.10
N LEU A 25 6.01 -4.79 -11.90
CA LEU A 25 5.21 -5.06 -10.71
C LEU A 25 6.07 -5.13 -9.45
N MET A 26 7.15 -5.90 -9.47
CA MET A 26 8.08 -6.02 -8.33
C MET A 26 8.68 -4.67 -7.97
N LEU A 27 9.13 -3.91 -8.97
CA LEU A 27 9.72 -2.60 -8.75
C LEU A 27 8.69 -1.60 -8.20
N SER A 28 7.49 -1.56 -8.75
CA SER A 28 6.38 -0.72 -8.26
C SER A 28 6.02 -1.06 -6.80
N THR A 29 5.92 -2.35 -6.47
CA THR A 29 5.62 -2.79 -5.10
C THR A 29 6.72 -2.40 -4.13
N THR A 30 7.99 -2.55 -4.52
CA THR A 30 9.15 -2.13 -3.71
C THR A 30 9.11 -0.63 -3.43
N ILE A 31 8.88 0.19 -4.45
CA ILE A 31 8.78 1.66 -4.31
C ILE A 31 7.61 2.02 -3.39
N PHE A 32 6.46 1.35 -3.51
CA PHE A 32 5.30 1.58 -2.65
C PHE A 32 5.61 1.30 -1.17
N ILE A 33 6.31 0.21 -0.86
CA ILE A 33 6.71 -0.13 0.51
C ILE A 33 7.73 0.87 1.06
N VAL A 34 8.73 1.26 0.25
CA VAL A 34 9.69 2.31 0.64
C VAL A 34 8.98 3.62 0.92
N GLY A 35 8.01 4.03 0.08
CA GLY A 35 7.18 5.22 0.30
C GLY A 35 6.42 5.16 1.62
N THR A 36 5.85 4.01 1.98
CA THR A 36 5.16 3.80 3.25
C THR A 36 6.13 3.91 4.44
N MET A 37 7.35 3.37 4.33
CA MET A 37 8.38 3.53 5.36
C MET A 37 8.82 4.99 5.50
N MET A 38 8.97 5.72 4.40
CA MET A 38 9.28 7.16 4.43
C MET A 38 8.14 7.97 5.08
N THR A 39 6.89 7.60 4.83
CA THR A 39 5.73 8.23 5.49
C THR A 39 5.82 8.10 7.01
N LYS A 40 6.18 6.90 7.51
CA LYS A 40 6.42 6.69 8.94
C LYS A 40 7.52 7.63 9.45
N ILE A 41 8.67 7.70 8.77
CA ILE A 41 9.80 8.56 9.16
C ILE A 41 9.36 10.04 9.20
N ILE A 42 8.54 10.48 8.25
CA ILE A 42 8.02 11.85 8.22
C ILE A 42 7.12 12.11 9.43
N ILE A 43 6.20 11.21 9.73
CA ILE A 43 5.33 11.35 10.90
C ILE A 43 6.16 11.39 12.18
N ASP A 44 7.08 10.45 12.36
CA ASP A 44 7.89 10.34 13.57
C ASP A 44 8.85 11.51 13.73
N LYS A 45 9.42 12.02 12.63
CA LYS A 45 10.42 13.11 12.70
C LYS A 45 9.80 14.50 12.72
N TYR A 46 8.78 14.76 11.91
CA TYR A 46 8.24 16.10 11.71
C TYR A 46 6.97 16.36 12.51
N ILE A 47 6.06 15.39 12.62
CA ILE A 47 4.81 15.56 13.37
C ILE A 47 5.04 15.21 14.83
N MET A 48 5.46 13.98 15.12
CA MET A 48 5.71 13.53 16.50
C MET A 48 7.00 14.11 17.09
N GLY A 49 7.91 14.53 16.24
CA GLY A 49 9.17 15.14 16.66
C GLY A 49 9.01 16.44 17.45
N MET A 50 7.85 17.11 17.35
CA MET A 50 7.53 18.26 18.20
C MET A 50 7.37 17.88 19.67
N PHE A 51 6.92 16.67 19.95
CA PHE A 51 6.73 16.14 21.29
C PHE A 51 8.00 15.54 21.90
N ARG A 52 9.11 15.54 21.16
CA ARG A 52 10.42 15.10 21.68
C ARG A 52 11.03 16.15 22.59
N PRO A 53 11.86 15.73 23.55
CA PRO A 53 12.56 16.66 24.41
C PRO A 53 13.37 17.69 23.61
N VAL A 54 13.32 18.94 24.05
CA VAL A 54 14.12 20.03 23.52
C VAL A 54 15.22 20.40 24.52
N SER A 55 16.44 20.59 24.03
CA SER A 55 17.56 21.11 24.81
C SER A 55 17.39 22.63 24.97
N VAL A 56 17.52 23.10 26.17
CA VAL A 56 17.48 24.52 26.49
C VAL A 56 18.91 25.05 26.72
N SER A 57 19.29 26.13 26.06
CA SER A 57 20.61 26.73 26.13
C SER A 57 20.53 28.25 26.12
N ASN A 58 21.53 28.91 26.70
CA ASN A 58 21.71 30.35 26.56
C ASN A 58 22.45 30.77 25.28
N THR A 59 23.00 29.80 24.55
CA THR A 59 23.73 29.99 23.28
C THR A 59 23.10 29.20 22.15
N ILE A 60 23.23 29.69 20.94
CA ILE A 60 22.77 28.98 19.72
C ILE A 60 23.61 27.71 19.58
N GLN A 61 22.96 26.55 19.62
CA GLN A 61 23.60 25.24 19.43
C GLN A 61 23.53 24.75 17.95
N ASP A 62 22.48 25.14 17.23
CA ASP A 62 22.33 24.89 15.80
C ASP A 62 21.64 26.12 15.18
N GLU A 63 22.36 26.87 14.34
CA GLU A 63 21.84 28.09 13.69
C GLU A 63 20.58 27.87 12.85
N LYS A 64 20.41 26.68 12.33
CA LYS A 64 19.26 26.34 11.44
C LYS A 64 18.06 25.77 12.17
N LYS A 65 18.23 25.27 13.40
CA LYS A 65 17.20 24.50 14.11
C LYS A 65 16.88 25.01 15.51
N SER A 66 17.61 26.00 15.97
CA SER A 66 17.39 26.62 17.29
C SER A 66 16.31 27.69 17.20
N VAL A 67 15.34 27.63 18.10
CA VAL A 67 14.25 28.61 18.26
C VAL A 67 14.47 29.45 19.49
N PHE A 68 14.41 30.78 19.37
CA PHE A 68 14.50 31.67 20.48
C PHE A 68 13.12 31.92 21.11
N TYR A 69 12.98 31.57 22.39
CA TYR A 69 11.74 31.76 23.14
C TYR A 69 12.02 32.15 24.58
N LYS A 70 11.38 33.23 25.06
CA LYS A 70 11.52 33.75 26.44
C LYS A 70 12.97 33.85 26.94
N GLY A 71 13.90 34.37 26.11
CA GLY A 71 15.29 34.62 26.49
C GLY A 71 16.22 33.40 26.45
N LYS A 72 15.74 32.23 25.99
CA LYS A 72 16.53 31.00 25.86
C LYS A 72 16.38 30.43 24.46
N TYR A 73 17.37 29.62 24.04
CA TYR A 73 17.37 28.91 22.78
C TYR A 73 16.90 27.45 23.00
N TYR A 74 15.95 27.01 22.19
CA TYR A 74 15.38 25.67 22.23
C TYR A 74 15.76 24.92 20.96
N THR A 75 16.40 23.76 21.12
CA THR A 75 16.82 22.92 20.00
C THR A 75 16.31 21.49 20.21
N ARG A 76 15.66 20.87 19.21
CA ARG A 76 15.17 19.49 19.32
C ARG A 76 16.34 18.54 19.50
N ILE A 77 16.20 17.60 20.43
CA ILE A 77 17.17 16.53 20.65
C ILE A 77 16.90 15.43 19.64
N GLU A 78 17.76 15.28 18.62
CA GLU A 78 17.76 14.15 17.70
C GLU A 78 18.66 13.03 18.26
N GLU A 79 18.38 11.74 17.98
CA GLU A 79 19.09 10.56 18.52
C GLU A 79 20.62 10.60 18.35
N ASN A 80 21.14 11.33 17.36
CA ASN A 80 22.56 11.45 17.07
C ASN A 80 23.13 12.86 17.31
N SER A 81 22.40 13.74 18.04
CA SER A 81 22.86 15.10 18.27
C SER A 81 23.91 15.15 19.38
N LYS A 82 25.08 15.73 19.08
CA LYS A 82 26.12 16.07 20.07
C LYS A 82 25.80 17.38 20.78
N LEU A 83 24.57 17.56 21.24
CA LEU A 83 24.15 18.77 21.92
C LEU A 83 24.58 18.73 23.40
N ASN A 84 25.08 19.85 23.92
CA ASN A 84 25.29 20.01 25.36
C ASN A 84 23.92 20.25 26.03
N ILE A 85 23.35 19.18 26.57
CA ILE A 85 22.04 19.19 27.20
C ILE A 85 22.21 19.74 28.63
N LEU A 86 21.84 20.98 28.82
CA LEU A 86 21.81 21.63 30.16
C LEU A 86 20.48 21.36 30.87
N GLU A 87 19.39 21.55 30.19
CA GLU A 87 18.02 21.30 30.65
C GLU A 87 17.22 20.67 29.52
N LYS A 88 16.27 19.82 29.87
CA LYS A 88 15.35 19.22 28.90
C LYS A 88 13.93 19.68 29.19
N ASN A 89 13.28 20.21 28.20
CA ASN A 89 11.88 20.57 28.22
C ASN A 89 11.11 19.75 27.21
N SER A 90 9.82 19.56 27.40
CA SER A 90 8.96 18.82 26.46
C SER A 90 7.76 19.66 26.08
N ILE A 91 7.32 19.54 24.82
CA ILE A 91 6.08 20.14 24.35
C ILE A 91 5.05 19.01 24.27
N ILE A 92 3.93 19.17 24.96
CA ILE A 92 2.86 18.15 24.99
C ILE A 92 1.54 18.80 24.54
N LEU A 93 0.74 18.02 23.81
CA LEU A 93 -0.61 18.43 23.41
C LEU A 93 -1.60 18.03 24.52
N THR A 94 -2.31 19.02 25.05
CA THR A 94 -3.38 18.85 26.02
C THR A 94 -4.73 19.26 25.40
N LYS A 95 -5.83 19.09 26.13
CA LYS A 95 -7.15 19.56 25.71
C LYS A 95 -7.24 21.09 25.56
N GLU A 96 -6.41 21.81 26.25
CA GLU A 96 -6.35 23.27 26.22
C GLU A 96 -5.35 23.84 25.18
N GLY A 97 -4.59 22.96 24.52
CA GLY A 97 -3.62 23.31 23.49
C GLY A 97 -2.22 22.77 23.76
N TYR A 98 -1.24 23.34 23.10
CA TYR A 98 0.17 22.94 23.26
C TYR A 98 0.77 23.58 24.52
N VAL A 99 1.46 22.79 25.31
CA VAL A 99 2.05 23.20 26.60
C VAL A 99 3.52 22.83 26.60
N LEU A 100 4.37 23.82 26.89
CA LEU A 100 5.79 23.63 27.14
C LEU A 100 5.99 23.31 28.63
N ILE A 101 6.55 22.16 28.94
CA ILE A 101 6.78 21.66 30.29
C ILE A 101 8.28 21.62 30.55
N ASN A 102 8.69 22.13 31.73
CA ASN A 102 10.09 22.17 32.16
C ASN A 102 10.54 20.80 32.71
N SER A 103 10.33 19.73 31.96
CA SER A 103 10.73 18.37 32.32
C SER A 103 10.78 17.47 31.07
N ASP A 104 11.52 16.37 31.14
CA ASP A 104 11.64 15.36 30.10
C ASP A 104 10.46 14.37 30.18
N ILE A 105 9.30 14.75 29.65
CA ILE A 105 8.04 13.97 29.73
C ILE A 105 7.43 13.88 28.33
N ALA A 106 8.16 13.28 27.37
CA ALA A 106 7.74 13.29 25.99
C ALA A 106 6.55 12.34 25.65
N ASP A 107 6.40 11.23 26.37
CA ASP A 107 5.46 10.14 26.02
C ASP A 107 4.29 9.97 27.02
N GLU A 108 4.11 10.87 27.97
CA GLU A 108 3.10 10.73 28.99
C GLU A 108 1.85 11.57 28.69
N LYS A 109 0.68 11.06 29.11
CA LYS A 109 -0.57 11.82 28.99
C LYS A 109 -0.61 12.91 30.04
N ALA A 110 -0.68 14.16 29.60
CA ALA A 110 -0.84 15.30 30.46
C ALA A 110 -2.21 15.97 30.27
N GLU A 111 -2.83 16.34 31.37
CA GLU A 111 -4.07 17.12 31.39
C GLU A 111 -3.87 18.33 32.32
N ILE A 112 -4.48 19.46 31.95
CA ILE A 112 -4.52 20.66 32.81
C ILE A 112 -5.91 20.69 33.45
N LYS A 113 -5.96 20.78 34.78
CA LYS A 113 -7.19 20.98 35.55
C LYS A 113 -6.92 22.04 36.63
N ASP A 114 -7.78 23.04 36.75
CA ASP A 114 -7.68 24.10 37.73
C ASP A 114 -6.31 24.80 37.77
N ASN A 115 -5.73 25.08 36.59
CA ASN A 115 -4.41 25.65 36.39
C ASN A 115 -3.25 24.84 37.03
N ARG A 116 -3.44 23.50 37.14
CA ARG A 116 -2.45 22.54 37.63
C ARG A 116 -2.22 21.47 36.56
N LEU A 117 -0.99 21.02 36.44
CA LEU A 117 -0.59 19.99 35.48
C LEU A 117 -0.73 18.59 36.12
N PHE A 118 -1.51 17.72 35.51
CA PHE A 118 -1.61 16.34 35.89
C PHE A 118 -0.94 15.48 34.81
N ILE A 119 0.01 14.63 35.20
CA ILE A 119 0.72 13.71 34.38
C ILE A 119 0.33 12.30 34.81
N ASN A 120 -0.22 11.49 33.91
CA ASN A 120 -0.75 10.16 34.22
C ASN A 120 -1.70 10.14 35.43
N ASN A 121 -2.60 11.12 35.54
CA ASN A 121 -3.53 11.34 36.65
C ASN A 121 -2.89 11.66 38.01
N LYS A 122 -1.61 12.02 38.07
CA LYS A 122 -0.93 12.52 39.28
C LYS A 122 -0.61 13.99 39.13
N GLU A 123 -0.87 14.78 40.17
CA GLU A 123 -0.51 16.19 40.21
C GLU A 123 1.01 16.32 40.13
N SER A 124 1.48 17.18 39.24
CA SER A 124 2.91 17.47 39.05
C SER A 124 3.18 18.97 39.35
N ASN A 125 4.17 19.21 40.19
CA ASN A 125 4.60 20.60 40.53
C ASN A 125 5.61 21.18 39.51
N VAL A 126 5.62 20.66 38.28
CA VAL A 126 6.52 21.13 37.23
C VAL A 126 5.95 22.39 36.59
N GLY A 127 6.81 23.40 36.39
CA GLY A 127 6.42 24.62 35.70
C GLY A 127 6.03 24.35 34.26
N PHE A 128 4.92 24.94 33.81
CA PHE A 128 4.43 24.82 32.46
C PHE A 128 4.02 26.17 31.87
N ASN A 129 4.06 26.28 30.56
CA ASN A 129 3.60 27.42 29.79
C ASN A 129 2.68 26.98 28.68
N ILE A 130 1.48 27.52 28.58
CA ILE A 130 0.58 27.30 27.46
C ILE A 130 1.10 28.11 26.28
N LEU A 131 1.33 27.46 25.14
CA LEU A 131 1.82 28.08 23.93
C LEU A 131 0.66 28.61 23.08
N THR A 132 0.79 29.82 22.61
CA THR A 132 -0.11 30.39 21.60
C THR A 132 0.15 29.73 20.22
N LYS A 133 -0.78 29.88 19.26
CA LYS A 133 -0.62 29.31 17.90
C LYS A 133 0.64 29.85 17.21
N ASP A 134 0.95 31.11 17.38
CA ASP A 134 2.13 31.74 16.78
C ASP A 134 3.43 31.24 17.41
N GLU A 135 3.44 31.02 18.70
CA GLU A 135 4.60 30.44 19.41
C GLU A 135 4.82 28.99 18.98
N VAL A 136 3.74 28.22 18.83
CA VAL A 136 3.81 26.85 18.30
C VAL A 136 4.38 26.84 16.86
N TRP A 137 3.93 27.80 16.03
CA TRP A 137 4.45 27.92 14.65
C TRP A 137 5.95 28.21 14.64
N ASN A 138 6.46 29.06 15.50
CA ASN A 138 7.90 29.36 15.63
C ASN A 138 8.73 28.10 15.91
N PHE A 139 8.19 27.15 16.69
CA PHE A 139 8.86 25.84 16.91
C PHE A 139 8.82 24.92 15.71
N TYR A 140 7.87 25.10 14.77
CA TYR A 140 7.77 24.32 13.53
C TYR A 140 8.55 24.94 12.38
N GLU A 141 8.65 26.25 12.29
CA GLU A 141 9.20 26.99 11.16
C GLU A 141 10.56 26.45 10.67
N PRO A 142 11.55 26.15 11.52
CA PRO A 142 12.85 25.63 11.08
C PRO A 142 12.76 24.27 10.35
N TYR A 143 11.69 23.52 10.54
CA TYR A 143 11.50 22.18 10.01
C TYR A 143 10.59 22.14 8.78
N VAL A 144 9.84 23.22 8.49
CA VAL A 144 8.86 23.28 7.40
C VAL A 144 9.51 23.00 6.05
N GLY A 145 10.65 23.60 5.75
CA GLY A 145 11.34 23.40 4.47
C GLY A 145 11.74 21.95 4.24
N SER A 146 12.34 21.32 5.26
CA SER A 146 12.74 19.90 5.15
C SER A 146 11.54 18.94 5.15
N ALA A 147 10.47 19.27 5.87
CA ALA A 147 9.22 18.51 5.82
C ALA A 147 8.57 18.59 4.45
N THR A 148 8.52 19.77 3.83
CA THR A 148 7.98 19.97 2.48
C THR A 148 8.76 19.17 1.44
N LEU A 149 10.10 19.20 1.49
CA LEU A 149 10.95 18.39 0.60
C LEU A 149 10.70 16.89 0.79
N ALA A 150 10.53 16.44 2.02
CA ALA A 150 10.24 15.05 2.32
C ALA A 150 8.86 14.62 1.77
N VAL A 151 7.83 15.45 1.90
CA VAL A 151 6.50 15.20 1.33
C VAL A 151 6.56 15.16 -0.21
N LEU A 152 7.28 16.09 -0.83
CA LEU A 152 7.47 16.10 -2.28
C LEU A 152 8.20 14.83 -2.77
N SER A 153 9.21 14.35 -2.04
CA SER A 153 9.92 13.13 -2.39
C SER A 153 9.00 11.90 -2.37
N ILE A 154 8.11 11.79 -1.38
CA ILE A 154 7.09 10.72 -1.33
C ILE A 154 6.14 10.84 -2.51
N PHE A 155 5.68 12.03 -2.83
CA PHE A 155 4.79 12.24 -3.98
C PHE A 155 5.42 11.77 -5.28
N ILE A 156 6.70 12.11 -5.53
CA ILE A 156 7.46 11.66 -6.71
C ILE A 156 7.58 10.13 -6.72
N LEU A 157 7.88 9.51 -5.57
CA LEU A 157 7.97 8.04 -5.46
C LEU A 157 6.64 7.36 -5.80
N TYR A 158 5.51 7.86 -5.29
CA TYR A 158 4.21 7.28 -5.60
C TYR A 158 3.80 7.51 -7.06
N MET A 159 4.13 8.65 -7.65
CA MET A 159 3.95 8.88 -9.08
C MET A 159 4.76 7.89 -9.92
N ALA A 160 6.02 7.64 -9.56
CA ALA A 160 6.86 6.64 -10.24
C ALA A 160 6.27 5.22 -10.10
N ALA A 161 5.81 4.85 -8.91
CA ALA A 161 5.14 3.56 -8.68
C ALA A 161 3.87 3.41 -9.51
N ALA A 162 3.06 4.46 -9.63
CA ALA A 162 1.85 4.47 -10.45
C ALA A 162 2.16 4.30 -11.95
N CYS A 163 3.19 4.98 -12.46
CA CYS A 163 3.65 4.82 -13.84
C CYS A 163 4.13 3.39 -14.12
N LEU A 164 4.88 2.78 -13.20
CA LEU A 164 5.31 1.39 -13.32
C LEU A 164 4.13 0.41 -13.28
N MET A 165 3.15 0.66 -12.43
CA MET A 165 1.95 -0.16 -12.35
C MET A 165 1.11 -0.07 -13.63
N TYR A 166 0.99 1.14 -14.21
CA TYR A 166 0.35 1.34 -15.50
C TYR A 166 1.07 0.56 -16.63
N THR A 167 2.41 0.66 -16.70
CA THR A 167 3.19 -0.09 -17.71
C THR A 167 3.09 -1.61 -17.53
N CYS A 168 2.98 -2.08 -16.28
CA CYS A 168 2.70 -3.50 -15.97
C CYS A 168 1.37 -3.94 -16.59
N GLY A 169 0.27 -3.22 -16.29
CA GLY A 169 -1.06 -3.52 -16.83
C GLY A 169 -1.10 -3.45 -18.36
N TYR A 170 -0.48 -2.44 -18.94
CA TYR A 170 -0.39 -2.27 -20.40
C TYR A 170 0.34 -3.43 -21.08
N SER A 171 1.47 -3.88 -20.51
CA SER A 171 2.23 -5.02 -21.04
C SER A 171 1.44 -6.31 -20.98
N LEU A 172 0.68 -6.54 -19.91
CA LEU A 172 -0.19 -7.72 -19.78
C LEU A 172 -1.38 -7.68 -20.75
N ARG A 173 -1.93 -6.50 -21.00
CA ARG A 173 -3.00 -6.33 -22.00
C ARG A 173 -2.51 -6.66 -23.40
N ILE A 174 -1.29 -6.22 -23.77
CA ILE A 174 -0.65 -6.59 -25.05
C ILE A 174 -0.45 -8.12 -25.12
N LEU A 175 0.04 -8.72 -24.03
CA LEU A 175 0.21 -10.17 -23.94
C LEU A 175 -1.13 -10.90 -24.17
N ALA A 176 -2.18 -10.50 -23.45
CA ALA A 176 -3.52 -11.07 -23.56
C ALA A 176 -4.05 -10.99 -25.01
N THR A 177 -3.93 -9.82 -25.63
CA THR A 177 -4.37 -9.60 -27.02
C THR A 177 -3.65 -10.52 -27.99
N LYS A 178 -2.33 -10.68 -27.86
CA LYS A 178 -1.53 -11.55 -28.74
C LYS A 178 -1.87 -13.04 -28.55
N VAL A 179 -1.99 -13.47 -27.29
CA VAL A 179 -2.37 -14.87 -26.97
C VAL A 179 -3.75 -15.19 -27.52
N VAL A 180 -4.72 -14.32 -27.33
CA VAL A 180 -6.09 -14.52 -27.82
C VAL A 180 -6.15 -14.48 -29.35
N PHE A 181 -5.36 -13.61 -29.98
CA PHE A 181 -5.26 -13.57 -31.43
C PHE A 181 -4.75 -14.89 -32.01
N ASP A 182 -3.67 -15.45 -31.46
CA ASP A 182 -3.12 -16.73 -31.92
C ASP A 182 -4.09 -17.88 -31.66
N LEU A 183 -4.75 -17.87 -30.49
CA LEU A 183 -5.76 -18.86 -30.15
C LEU A 183 -6.95 -18.84 -31.15
N ARG A 184 -7.46 -17.65 -31.47
CA ARG A 184 -8.52 -17.47 -32.47
C ARG A 184 -8.08 -17.93 -33.85
N LYS A 185 -6.86 -17.56 -34.26
CA LYS A 185 -6.28 -17.96 -35.53
C LYS A 185 -6.19 -19.49 -35.67
N ASP A 186 -5.75 -20.18 -34.63
CA ASP A 186 -5.63 -21.63 -34.63
C ASP A 186 -7.01 -22.32 -34.57
N ALA A 187 -7.94 -21.78 -33.78
CA ALA A 187 -9.33 -22.24 -33.75
C ALA A 187 -9.99 -22.12 -35.13
N PHE A 188 -9.79 -20.99 -35.82
CA PHE A 188 -10.32 -20.77 -37.16
C PHE A 188 -9.71 -21.73 -38.20
N LYS A 189 -8.39 -21.99 -38.13
CA LYS A 189 -7.71 -22.98 -38.97
C LYS A 189 -8.26 -24.41 -38.75
N GLN A 190 -8.59 -24.76 -37.51
CA GLN A 190 -9.19 -26.05 -37.23
C GLN A 190 -10.62 -26.14 -37.76
N LEU A 191 -11.38 -25.05 -37.62
CA LEU A 191 -12.73 -24.96 -38.16
C LEU A 191 -12.78 -25.21 -39.67
N GLN A 192 -11.83 -24.59 -40.42
CA GLN A 192 -11.74 -24.77 -41.88
C GLN A 192 -11.44 -26.18 -42.33
N LYS A 193 -10.97 -27.08 -41.47
CA LYS A 193 -10.72 -28.49 -41.75
C LYS A 193 -11.95 -29.37 -41.53
N LEU A 194 -13.02 -28.84 -40.94
CA LEU A 194 -14.23 -29.62 -40.70
C LEU A 194 -15.01 -29.83 -42.01
N PRO A 195 -15.65 -30.99 -42.16
CA PRO A 195 -16.48 -31.29 -43.36
C PRO A 195 -17.69 -30.35 -43.41
N VAL A 196 -18.15 -30.04 -44.62
CA VAL A 196 -19.31 -29.17 -44.85
C VAL A 196 -20.56 -29.63 -44.10
N GLN A 197 -20.72 -30.93 -43.93
CA GLN A 197 -21.83 -31.56 -43.22
C GLN A 197 -21.93 -31.10 -41.76
N TYR A 198 -20.80 -30.77 -41.11
CA TYR A 198 -20.78 -30.19 -39.75
C TYR A 198 -21.51 -28.84 -39.69
N PHE A 199 -21.39 -28.03 -40.72
CA PHE A 199 -22.03 -26.70 -40.78
C PHE A 199 -23.52 -26.77 -41.11
N SER A 200 -23.99 -27.88 -41.70
CA SER A 200 -25.42 -28.10 -41.92
C SER A 200 -26.16 -28.43 -40.63
N ASP A 201 -25.48 -29.04 -39.66
CA ASP A 201 -26.08 -29.45 -38.38
C ASP A 201 -26.00 -28.37 -37.32
N TYR A 202 -25.16 -27.34 -37.51
CA TYR A 202 -24.97 -26.27 -36.57
C TYR A 202 -25.19 -24.88 -37.20
N PRO A 203 -26.02 -24.03 -36.60
CA PRO A 203 -26.18 -22.65 -37.09
C PRO A 203 -24.82 -21.90 -37.10
N ASP A 204 -24.50 -21.22 -38.19
CA ASP A 204 -23.23 -20.51 -38.41
C ASP A 204 -22.90 -19.53 -37.26
N GLY A 205 -23.91 -18.84 -36.75
CA GLY A 205 -23.76 -17.91 -35.61
C GLY A 205 -23.30 -18.58 -34.32
N LYS A 206 -23.63 -19.86 -34.09
CA LYS A 206 -23.23 -20.58 -32.87
C LYS A 206 -21.74 -20.90 -32.88
N VAL A 207 -21.20 -21.27 -34.03
CA VAL A 207 -19.77 -21.60 -34.20
C VAL A 207 -18.91 -20.33 -34.03
N VAL A 208 -19.33 -19.22 -34.64
CA VAL A 208 -18.65 -17.93 -34.50
C VAL A 208 -18.72 -17.45 -33.06
N SER A 209 -19.85 -17.61 -32.38
CA SER A 209 -20.05 -17.28 -30.99
C SER A 209 -19.03 -18.00 -30.08
N TYR A 210 -18.82 -19.29 -30.23
CA TYR A 210 -17.83 -20.04 -29.46
C TYR A 210 -16.42 -19.46 -29.64
N ILE A 211 -15.99 -19.18 -30.87
CA ILE A 211 -14.65 -18.68 -31.14
C ILE A 211 -14.48 -17.25 -30.54
N VAL A 212 -15.51 -16.40 -30.64
CA VAL A 212 -15.42 -15.00 -30.18
C VAL A 212 -15.65 -14.89 -28.68
N HIS A 213 -16.75 -15.43 -28.15
CA HIS A 213 -17.12 -15.26 -26.73
C HIS A 213 -16.20 -16.04 -25.79
N ASP A 214 -15.90 -17.30 -26.09
CA ASP A 214 -15.04 -18.11 -25.21
C ASP A 214 -13.61 -17.59 -25.21
N SER A 215 -13.12 -17.08 -26.34
CA SER A 215 -11.80 -16.44 -26.38
C SER A 215 -11.74 -15.10 -25.62
N ASN A 216 -12.86 -14.35 -25.52
CA ASN A 216 -12.94 -13.18 -24.68
C ASN A 216 -12.86 -13.53 -23.19
N ALA A 217 -13.40 -14.66 -22.75
CA ALA A 217 -13.23 -15.14 -21.40
C ALA A 217 -11.75 -15.41 -21.07
N ILE A 218 -11.00 -15.96 -22.03
CA ILE A 218 -9.54 -16.16 -21.90
C ILE A 218 -8.81 -14.82 -21.86
N PHE A 219 -9.21 -13.83 -22.64
CA PHE A 219 -8.68 -12.47 -22.58
C PHE A 219 -8.85 -11.88 -21.17
N GLY A 220 -10.06 -11.93 -20.60
CA GLY A 220 -10.34 -11.45 -19.25
C GLY A 220 -9.53 -12.17 -18.16
N LEU A 221 -9.26 -13.47 -18.36
CA LEU A 221 -8.40 -14.24 -17.47
C LEU A 221 -6.96 -13.68 -17.44
N TYR A 222 -6.38 -13.35 -18.59
CA TYR A 222 -5.04 -12.77 -18.65
C TYR A 222 -5.01 -11.32 -18.18
N GLU A 223 -5.99 -10.51 -18.60
CA GLU A 223 -6.03 -9.08 -18.31
C GLU A 223 -6.29 -8.79 -16.83
N ASN A 224 -7.23 -9.49 -16.22
CA ASN A 224 -7.70 -9.18 -14.87
C ASN A 224 -7.24 -10.23 -13.85
N THR A 225 -7.61 -11.50 -14.06
CA THR A 225 -7.46 -12.52 -13.01
C THR A 225 -6.01 -12.87 -12.74
N LEU A 226 -5.19 -13.11 -13.77
CA LEU A 226 -3.78 -13.44 -13.58
C LEU A 226 -2.99 -12.29 -13.01
N LEU A 227 -3.24 -11.07 -13.48
CA LEU A 227 -2.61 -9.86 -12.94
C LEU A 227 -2.89 -9.71 -11.45
N GLU A 228 -4.16 -9.80 -11.06
CA GLU A 228 -4.56 -9.59 -9.67
C GLU A 228 -4.02 -10.69 -8.75
N ILE A 229 -4.01 -11.96 -9.19
CA ILE A 229 -3.42 -13.06 -8.41
C ILE A 229 -1.93 -12.84 -8.20
N VAL A 230 -1.18 -12.56 -9.27
CA VAL A 230 0.28 -12.37 -9.19
C VAL A 230 0.61 -11.14 -8.34
N LYS A 231 -0.13 -10.05 -8.52
CA LYS A 231 0.00 -8.83 -7.73
C LYS A 231 -0.24 -9.11 -6.24
N ALA A 232 -1.32 -9.82 -5.90
CA ALA A 232 -1.64 -10.16 -4.51
C ALA A 232 -0.53 -11.01 -3.88
N VAL A 233 -0.04 -12.04 -4.57
CA VAL A 233 1.05 -12.90 -4.06
C VAL A 233 2.35 -12.09 -3.85
N VAL A 234 2.76 -11.31 -4.85
CA VAL A 234 3.96 -10.45 -4.74
C VAL A 234 3.80 -9.48 -3.58
N GLN A 235 2.66 -8.81 -3.48
CA GLN A 235 2.39 -7.82 -2.45
C GLN A 235 2.42 -8.44 -1.04
N VAL A 236 1.80 -9.59 -0.84
CA VAL A 236 1.85 -10.32 0.44
C VAL A 236 3.28 -10.68 0.81
N VAL A 237 4.06 -11.24 -0.11
CA VAL A 237 5.47 -11.61 0.15
C VAL A 237 6.29 -10.39 0.56
N PHE A 238 6.18 -9.28 -0.18
CA PHE A 238 6.92 -8.06 0.14
C PHE A 238 6.51 -7.41 1.46
N ILE A 239 5.20 -7.42 1.79
CA ILE A 239 4.71 -6.92 3.08
C ILE A 239 5.30 -7.75 4.23
N TYR A 240 5.31 -9.09 4.12
CA TYR A 240 5.91 -9.93 5.15
C TYR A 240 7.42 -9.70 5.29
N ILE A 241 8.15 -9.56 4.18
CA ILE A 241 9.58 -9.19 4.22
C ILE A 241 9.76 -7.87 4.99
N ALA A 242 8.98 -6.84 4.67
CA ALA A 242 9.05 -5.55 5.35
C ALA A 242 8.70 -5.66 6.85
N MET A 243 7.68 -6.44 7.21
CA MET A 243 7.30 -6.68 8.61
C MET A 243 8.41 -7.39 9.39
N PHE A 244 9.05 -8.41 8.81
CA PHE A 244 10.18 -9.11 9.44
C PHE A 244 11.38 -8.21 9.66
N LEU A 245 11.67 -7.29 8.74
CA LEU A 245 12.73 -6.29 8.88
C LEU A 245 12.45 -5.27 9.98
N LEU A 246 11.18 -4.94 10.21
CA LEU A 246 10.79 -3.95 11.23
C LEU A 246 10.66 -4.57 12.61
N ASN A 247 9.96 -5.68 12.74
CA ASN A 247 9.72 -6.35 14.02
C ASN A 247 9.36 -7.83 13.83
N VAL A 248 10.27 -8.72 14.14
CA VAL A 248 10.13 -10.17 14.00
C VAL A 248 8.95 -10.72 14.83
N LYS A 249 8.75 -10.22 16.05
CA LYS A 249 7.64 -10.70 16.92
C LYS A 249 6.29 -10.36 16.32
N LEU A 250 6.12 -9.13 15.83
CA LEU A 250 4.87 -8.69 15.20
C LEU A 250 4.61 -9.47 13.90
N ALA A 251 5.64 -9.67 13.09
CA ALA A 251 5.55 -10.44 11.85
C ALA A 251 5.15 -11.89 12.09
N SER A 252 5.67 -12.54 13.14
CA SER A 252 5.29 -13.93 13.48
C SER A 252 3.84 -14.05 13.95
N TYR A 253 3.30 -13.07 14.69
CA TYR A 253 1.86 -13.04 15.02
C TYR A 253 0.99 -12.85 13.78
N ALA A 254 1.39 -11.96 12.87
CA ALA A 254 0.67 -11.73 11.64
C ALA A 254 0.67 -12.98 10.72
N LEU A 255 1.71 -13.81 10.78
CA LEU A 255 1.81 -15.05 10.00
C LEU A 255 0.72 -16.08 10.41
N LEU A 256 0.25 -16.05 11.64
CA LEU A 256 -0.87 -16.90 12.10
C LEU A 256 -2.21 -16.58 11.40
N ILE A 257 -2.34 -15.42 10.80
CA ILE A 257 -3.54 -15.03 10.06
C ILE A 257 -3.64 -15.78 8.72
N LEU A 258 -2.49 -16.13 8.10
CA LEU A 258 -2.49 -16.81 6.78
C LEU A 258 -3.23 -18.16 6.78
N PRO A 259 -3.00 -19.08 7.73
CA PRO A 259 -3.77 -20.34 7.77
C PRO A 259 -5.26 -20.12 8.01
N ILE A 260 -5.63 -19.10 8.79
CA ILE A 260 -7.06 -18.76 9.02
C ILE A 260 -7.70 -18.32 7.70
N ILE A 261 -7.04 -17.44 6.94
CA ILE A 261 -7.50 -17.01 5.61
C ILE A 261 -7.58 -18.21 4.65
N ALA A 262 -6.59 -19.11 4.66
CA ALA A 262 -6.58 -20.28 3.79
C ALA A 262 -7.76 -21.22 4.08
N VAL A 263 -8.06 -21.50 5.36
CA VAL A 263 -9.22 -22.28 5.77
C VAL A 263 -10.53 -21.59 5.36
N TRP A 264 -10.63 -20.28 5.57
CA TRP A 264 -11.82 -19.52 5.19
C TRP A 264 -12.04 -19.53 3.67
N LEU A 265 -10.99 -19.36 2.86
CA LEU A 265 -11.06 -19.47 1.40
C LEU A 265 -11.47 -20.86 0.94
N TYR A 266 -11.00 -21.92 1.60
CA TYR A 266 -11.41 -23.29 1.30
C TYR A 266 -12.90 -23.51 1.53
N LEU A 267 -13.42 -23.06 2.67
CA LEU A 267 -14.84 -23.14 3.01
C LEU A 267 -15.70 -22.30 2.06
N TYR A 268 -15.27 -21.07 1.79
CA TYR A 268 -15.93 -20.16 0.85
C TYR A 268 -16.02 -20.76 -0.56
N ARG A 269 -14.93 -21.35 -1.06
CA ARG A 269 -14.92 -22.01 -2.37
C ARG A 269 -15.94 -23.14 -2.45
N LYS A 270 -16.07 -23.94 -1.40
CA LYS A 270 -17.05 -25.04 -1.37
C LYS A 270 -18.48 -24.50 -1.46
N TYR A 271 -18.79 -23.51 -0.66
CA TYR A 271 -20.11 -22.86 -0.63
C TYR A 271 -20.47 -22.18 -1.98
N VAL A 272 -19.55 -21.40 -2.52
CA VAL A 272 -19.77 -20.68 -3.80
C VAL A 272 -19.88 -21.64 -4.97
N SER A 273 -19.13 -22.74 -4.99
CA SER A 273 -19.19 -23.71 -6.09
C SER A 273 -20.55 -24.38 -6.23
N GLU A 274 -21.25 -24.61 -5.12
CA GLU A 274 -22.60 -25.18 -5.12
C GLU A 274 -23.64 -24.17 -5.63
N ASN A 275 -23.61 -22.96 -5.12
CA ASN A 275 -24.54 -21.89 -5.52
C ASN A 275 -24.31 -21.41 -6.97
N PHE A 276 -23.08 -21.50 -7.47
CA PHE A 276 -22.75 -21.09 -8.84
C PHE A 276 -23.34 -22.05 -9.90
N LYS A 277 -23.49 -23.34 -9.56
CA LYS A 277 -24.17 -24.30 -10.42
C LYS A 277 -25.65 -23.99 -10.56
N GLU A 278 -26.30 -23.72 -9.42
CA GLU A 278 -27.72 -23.35 -9.38
C GLU A 278 -27.99 -22.04 -10.16
N THR A 279 -27.15 -21.03 -9.98
CA THR A 279 -27.25 -19.76 -10.72
C THR A 279 -27.11 -19.96 -12.23
N ARG A 280 -26.18 -20.82 -12.68
CA ARG A 280 -26.02 -21.14 -14.10
C ARG A 280 -27.24 -21.89 -14.68
N GLU A 281 -27.83 -22.78 -13.93
CA GLU A 281 -29.03 -23.51 -14.33
C GLU A 281 -30.22 -22.57 -14.49
N ILE A 282 -30.43 -21.68 -13.52
CA ILE A 282 -31.48 -20.62 -13.61
C ILE A 282 -31.23 -19.72 -14.82
N GLN A 283 -29.99 -19.29 -15.06
CA GLN A 283 -29.66 -18.42 -16.19
C GLN A 283 -29.85 -19.15 -17.55
N SER A 284 -29.55 -20.44 -17.61
CA SER A 284 -29.80 -21.27 -18.78
C SER A 284 -31.31 -21.40 -19.05
N ASN A 285 -32.10 -21.64 -18.01
CA ASN A 285 -33.55 -21.74 -18.12
C ASN A 285 -34.20 -20.40 -18.50
N MET A 286 -33.73 -19.27 -17.97
CA MET A 286 -34.18 -17.95 -18.39
C MET A 286 -33.87 -17.65 -19.87
N ASN A 287 -32.67 -18.00 -20.34
CA ASN A 287 -32.31 -17.82 -21.74
C ASN A 287 -33.13 -18.73 -22.68
N ALA A 288 -33.51 -19.92 -22.22
CA ALA A 288 -34.38 -20.82 -22.98
C ALA A 288 -35.84 -20.32 -23.04
N MET A 289 -36.32 -19.57 -22.05
CA MET A 289 -37.64 -18.95 -22.05
C MET A 289 -37.73 -17.67 -22.91
N MET A 290 -36.59 -17.00 -23.14
CA MET A 290 -36.53 -15.75 -23.93
C MET A 290 -36.32 -16.00 -25.44
N ASN A 291 -35.98 -17.24 -25.87
CA ASN A 291 -35.85 -17.64 -27.25
C ASN A 291 -37.02 -18.51 -27.68
#